data_ec3d776a79a53d6094cdaff43fc1cd74
#
_entry.id   ec3d776a79a53d6094cdaff43fc1cd74
#
_cell.length_a   1.000
_cell.length_b   1.000
_cell.length_c   1.000
_cell.angle_alpha   90.00
_cell.angle_beta   90.00
_cell.angle_gamma   90.00
#
_symmetry.space_group_name_H-M   'P 1'
#
loop_
_entity.id
_entity.type
_entity.pdbx_description
1 polymer ?
#
loop_
_entity_poly.entity_id
_entity_poly.type
_entity_poly.pdbx_seq_one_letter_code
_entity_poly.pdbx_strand_id
1 'polypeptide(L)'
;MAVDRRPIDQMVLDVGGDAFQRLARLFEEETRGVVVALGTLLNDQDWRELGRQAHSLKHATSSFGLDDLAAIAALIEGAADAHKGAEAAVQLARLEAKADADLAELDGVLKTIDA
;
A
#
# COMPACT_ATOMS: atom_id res chain seq x y z
N MET A 1 13.17 -6.91 7.31
CA MET A 1 12.29 -7.31 6.20
C MET A 1 11.08 -6.41 6.21
N ALA A 2 10.68 -5.94 5.03
CA ALA A 2 9.53 -5.05 4.87
C ALA A 2 8.18 -5.79 4.86
N VAL A 3 8.18 -7.13 4.68
CA VAL A 3 6.96 -7.94 4.59
C VAL A 3 6.76 -8.77 5.84
N ASP A 4 5.64 -8.55 6.52
CA ASP A 4 5.18 -9.40 7.61
C ASP A 4 4.41 -10.59 7.01
N ARG A 5 4.92 -11.80 7.19
CA ARG A 5 4.36 -13.02 6.63
C ARG A 5 3.06 -13.49 7.32
N ARG A 6 2.80 -13.03 8.53
CA ARG A 6 1.65 -13.54 9.31
C ARG A 6 0.30 -13.34 8.62
N PRO A 7 -0.05 -12.12 8.15
CA PRO A 7 -1.33 -11.96 7.43
C PRO A 7 -1.34 -12.70 6.08
N ILE A 8 -0.19 -12.82 5.41
CA ILE A 8 -0.07 -13.57 4.16
C ILE A 8 -0.34 -15.04 4.39
N ASP A 9 0.31 -15.64 5.37
CA ASP A 9 0.14 -17.06 5.70
C ASP A 9 -1.32 -17.36 6.08
N GLN A 10 -1.97 -16.44 6.80
CA GLN A 10 -3.38 -16.61 7.15
C GLN A 10 -4.28 -16.56 5.91
N MET A 11 -4.05 -15.61 5.00
CA MET A 11 -4.83 -15.55 3.75
C MET A 11 -4.65 -16.82 2.90
N VAL A 12 -3.43 -17.34 2.81
CA VAL A 12 -3.17 -18.59 2.08
C VAL A 12 -3.96 -19.74 2.68
N LEU A 13 -4.03 -19.82 4.02
CA LEU A 13 -4.85 -20.85 4.69
C LEU A 13 -6.35 -20.67 4.39
N ASP A 14 -6.82 -19.43 4.31
CA ASP A 14 -8.25 -19.13 4.14
C ASP A 14 -8.72 -19.35 2.71
N VAL A 15 -7.93 -18.97 1.69
CA VAL A 15 -8.39 -18.97 0.29
C VAL A 15 -7.58 -19.90 -0.62
N GLY A 16 -6.46 -20.43 -0.16
CA GLY A 16 -5.55 -21.25 -0.97
C GLY A 16 -4.52 -20.43 -1.74
N GLY A 17 -3.44 -21.08 -2.17
CA GLY A 17 -2.30 -20.44 -2.80
C GLY A 17 -2.63 -19.76 -4.13
N ASP A 18 -3.40 -20.43 -5.01
CA ASP A 18 -3.79 -19.88 -6.31
C ASP A 18 -4.60 -18.59 -6.19
N ALA A 19 -5.64 -18.62 -5.36
CA ALA A 19 -6.49 -17.45 -5.15
C ALA A 19 -5.70 -16.32 -4.50
N PHE A 20 -4.84 -16.64 -3.53
CA PHE A 20 -3.99 -15.65 -2.89
C PHE A 20 -3.07 -14.96 -3.91
N GLN A 21 -2.42 -15.73 -4.81
CA GLN A 21 -1.53 -15.16 -5.81
C GLN A 21 -2.26 -14.22 -6.77
N ARG A 22 -3.49 -14.56 -7.17
CA ARG A 22 -4.31 -13.66 -8.00
C ARG A 22 -4.66 -12.37 -7.27
N LEU A 23 -5.05 -12.47 -6.00
CA LEU A 23 -5.34 -11.29 -5.16
C LEU A 23 -4.11 -10.40 -4.99
N ALA A 24 -2.94 -11.01 -4.78
CA ALA A 24 -1.70 -10.25 -4.61
C ALA A 24 -1.31 -9.49 -5.87
N ARG A 25 -1.48 -10.08 -7.05
CA ARG A 25 -1.19 -9.39 -8.32
C ARG A 25 -2.14 -8.20 -8.53
N LEU A 26 -3.42 -8.40 -8.24
CA LEU A 26 -4.39 -7.32 -8.31
C LEU A 26 -4.03 -6.21 -7.32
N PHE A 27 -3.66 -6.57 -6.11
CA PHE A 27 -3.19 -5.63 -5.09
C PHE A 27 -2.00 -4.81 -5.58
N GLU A 28 -1.01 -5.44 -6.22
CA GLU A 28 0.17 -4.73 -6.74
C GLU A 28 -0.23 -3.69 -7.79
N GLU A 29 -1.07 -4.08 -8.74
CA GLU A 29 -1.56 -3.17 -9.79
C GLU A 29 -2.33 -2.01 -9.19
N GLU A 30 -3.25 -2.28 -8.28
CA GLU A 30 -4.05 -1.26 -7.62
C GLU A 30 -3.18 -0.32 -6.78
N THR A 31 -2.18 -0.86 -6.07
CA THR A 31 -1.27 -0.05 -5.26
C THR A 31 -0.50 0.93 -6.13
N ARG A 32 0.04 0.49 -7.25
CA ARG A 32 0.76 1.37 -8.18
C ARG A 32 -0.15 2.47 -8.72
N GLY A 33 -1.38 2.14 -9.06
CA GLY A 33 -2.37 3.11 -9.52
C GLY A 33 -2.76 4.12 -8.44
N VAL A 34 -2.92 3.67 -7.20
CA VAL A 34 -3.25 4.56 -6.07
C VAL A 34 -2.11 5.52 -5.78
N VAL A 35 -0.85 5.06 -5.81
CA VAL A 35 0.31 5.94 -5.60
C VAL A 35 0.32 7.09 -6.61
N VAL A 36 0.05 6.81 -7.88
CA VAL A 36 -0.05 7.85 -8.91
C VAL A 36 -1.24 8.78 -8.62
N ALA A 37 -2.40 8.23 -8.26
CA ALA A 37 -3.60 9.00 -7.96
C ALA A 37 -3.39 9.96 -6.77
N LEU A 38 -2.65 9.51 -5.74
CA LEU A 38 -2.35 10.36 -4.59
C LEU A 38 -1.57 11.62 -5.00
N GLY A 39 -0.65 11.49 -5.93
CA GLY A 39 0.10 12.64 -6.46
C GLY A 39 -0.80 13.66 -7.14
N THR A 40 -1.74 13.20 -7.96
CA THR A 40 -2.72 14.06 -8.63
C THR A 40 -3.63 14.76 -7.63
N LEU A 41 -4.15 14.00 -6.66
CA LEU A 41 -5.05 14.56 -5.63
C LEU A 41 -4.35 15.60 -4.75
N LEU A 42 -3.09 15.35 -4.40
CA LEU A 42 -2.30 16.32 -3.65
C LEU A 42 -2.08 17.60 -4.45
N ASN A 43 -1.72 17.46 -5.72
CA ASN A 43 -1.51 18.61 -6.60
C ASN A 43 -2.79 19.44 -6.77
N ASP A 44 -3.94 18.78 -6.83
CA ASP A 44 -5.25 19.41 -6.95
C ASP A 44 -5.80 19.93 -5.61
N GLN A 45 -5.10 19.65 -4.50
CA GLN A 45 -5.53 19.98 -3.14
C GLN A 45 -6.91 19.40 -2.79
N ASP A 46 -7.22 18.23 -3.34
CA ASP A 46 -8.44 17.49 -3.02
C ASP A 46 -8.21 16.69 -1.72
N TRP A 47 -8.25 17.40 -0.60
CA TRP A 47 -7.90 16.84 0.71
C TRP A 47 -8.77 15.66 1.12
N ARG A 48 -10.05 15.77 0.86
CA ARG A 48 -11.01 14.71 1.22
C ARG A 48 -10.71 13.41 0.50
N GLU A 49 -10.54 13.46 -0.81
CA GLU A 49 -10.26 12.28 -1.61
C GLU A 49 -8.85 11.74 -1.38
N LEU A 50 -7.89 12.64 -1.17
CA LEU A 50 -6.53 12.26 -0.79
C LEU A 50 -6.53 11.45 0.50
N GLY A 51 -7.23 11.92 1.53
CA GLY A 51 -7.36 11.22 2.81
C GLY A 51 -8.06 9.88 2.66
N ARG A 52 -9.13 9.83 1.86
CA ARG A 52 -9.89 8.59 1.62
C ARG A 52 -9.05 7.53 0.92
N GLN A 53 -8.32 7.91 -0.11
CA GLN A 53 -7.45 7.00 -0.85
C GLN A 53 -6.28 6.51 0.00
N ALA A 54 -5.67 7.40 0.78
CA ALA A 54 -4.60 7.02 1.71
C ALA A 54 -5.10 6.05 2.79
N HIS A 55 -6.32 6.26 3.30
CA HIS A 55 -6.94 5.36 4.27
C HIS A 55 -7.14 3.96 3.70
N SER A 56 -7.68 3.87 2.48
CA SER A 56 -7.86 2.59 1.80
C SER A 56 -6.53 1.89 1.54
N LEU A 57 -5.51 2.63 1.12
CA LEU A 57 -4.17 2.09 0.89
C LEU A 57 -3.56 1.55 2.19
N LYS A 58 -3.74 2.25 3.30
CA LYS A 58 -3.28 1.80 4.62
C LYS A 58 -3.83 0.40 4.95
N HIS A 59 -5.12 0.20 4.76
CA HIS A 59 -5.75 -1.09 5.04
C HIS A 59 -5.27 -2.17 4.06
N ALA A 60 -5.20 -1.87 2.78
CA ALA A 60 -4.77 -2.84 1.76
C ALA A 60 -3.32 -3.28 2.00
N THR A 61 -2.40 -2.34 2.22
CA THR A 61 -0.99 -2.67 2.45
C THR A 61 -0.78 -3.45 3.75
N SER A 62 -1.49 -3.10 4.80
CA SER A 62 -1.46 -3.85 6.07
C SER A 62 -1.94 -5.28 5.87
N SER A 63 -3.00 -5.51 5.08
CA SER A 63 -3.53 -6.84 4.81
C SER A 63 -2.53 -7.75 4.11
N PHE A 64 -1.64 -7.19 3.30
CA PHE A 64 -0.58 -7.93 2.61
C PHE A 64 0.77 -7.90 3.36
N GLY A 65 0.77 -7.50 4.63
CA GLY A 65 1.97 -7.52 5.45
C GLY A 65 2.98 -6.42 5.16
N LEU A 66 2.60 -5.39 4.40
CA LEU A 66 3.47 -4.27 4.05
C LEU A 66 3.29 -3.12 5.05
N ASP A 67 3.69 -3.38 6.30
CA ASP A 67 3.41 -2.49 7.45
C ASP A 67 4.07 -1.12 7.31
N ASP A 68 5.25 -1.03 6.70
CA ASP A 68 5.93 0.25 6.49
C ASP A 68 5.15 1.14 5.52
N LEU A 69 4.63 0.56 4.42
CA LEU A 69 3.78 1.30 3.49
C LEU A 69 2.48 1.73 4.16
N ALA A 70 1.90 0.87 5.00
CA ALA A 70 0.70 1.20 5.76
C ALA A 70 0.94 2.38 6.70
N ALA A 71 2.08 2.41 7.37
CA ALA A 71 2.44 3.53 8.26
C ALA A 71 2.59 4.85 7.50
N ILE A 72 3.23 4.81 6.33
CA ILE A 72 3.39 6.01 5.47
C ILE A 72 2.02 6.47 4.98
N ALA A 73 1.15 5.56 4.53
CA ALA A 73 -0.20 5.89 4.09
C ALA A 73 -1.01 6.56 5.23
N ALA A 74 -0.87 6.08 6.46
CA ALA A 74 -1.51 6.71 7.62
C ALA A 74 -1.04 8.15 7.83
N LEU A 75 0.25 8.43 7.61
CA LEU A 75 0.79 9.79 7.72
C LEU A 75 0.26 10.70 6.61
N ILE A 76 0.07 10.18 5.40
CA ILE A 76 -0.56 10.94 4.31
C ILE A 76 -2.00 11.27 4.67
N GLU A 77 -2.74 10.30 5.19
CA GLU A 77 -4.13 10.51 5.63
C GLU A 77 -4.21 11.63 6.68
N GLY A 78 -3.37 11.58 7.70
CA GLY A 78 -3.33 12.60 8.73
C GLY A 78 -2.97 13.99 8.19
N ALA A 79 -2.02 14.07 7.27
CA ALA A 79 -1.65 15.32 6.62
C ALA A 79 -2.79 15.87 5.75
N ALA A 80 -3.52 15.01 5.04
CA ALA A 80 -4.69 15.39 4.27
C ALA A 80 -5.79 15.97 5.16
N ASP A 81 -6.10 15.30 6.27
CA ASP A 81 -7.11 15.76 7.23
C ASP A 81 -6.76 17.13 7.81
N ALA A 82 -5.49 17.41 8.00
CA ALA A 82 -5.00 18.68 8.52
C ALA A 82 -4.70 19.73 7.43
N HIS A 83 -4.92 19.39 6.16
CA HIS A 83 -4.59 20.24 4.99
C HIS A 83 -3.11 20.65 4.96
N LYS A 84 -2.23 19.74 5.35
CA LYS A 84 -0.77 19.99 5.41
C LYS A 84 -0.09 19.44 4.15
N GLY A 85 -0.17 20.22 3.08
CA GLY A 85 0.33 19.82 1.76
C GLY A 85 1.82 19.48 1.73
N ALA A 86 2.67 20.25 2.41
CA ALA A 86 4.10 20.00 2.45
C ALA A 86 4.42 18.66 3.14
N GLU A 87 3.75 18.35 4.25
CA GLU A 87 3.91 17.06 4.93
C GLU A 87 3.42 15.90 4.06
N ALA A 88 2.26 16.07 3.43
CA ALA A 88 1.73 15.07 2.50
C ALA A 88 2.71 14.79 1.36
N ALA A 89 3.33 15.84 0.80
CA ALA A 89 4.32 15.70 -0.28
C ALA A 89 5.56 14.92 0.17
N VAL A 90 6.06 15.18 1.36
CA VAL A 90 7.21 14.44 1.93
C VAL A 90 6.86 12.95 2.09
N GLN A 91 5.70 12.65 2.65
CA GLN A 91 5.29 11.27 2.86
C GLN A 91 5.00 10.55 1.55
N LEU A 92 4.41 11.25 0.57
CA LEU A 92 4.18 10.67 -0.75
C LEU A 92 5.49 10.32 -1.44
N ALA A 93 6.52 11.16 -1.35
CA ALA A 93 7.83 10.86 -1.90
C ALA A 93 8.45 9.62 -1.24
N ARG A 94 8.28 9.47 0.08
CA ARG A 94 8.70 8.26 0.80
C ARG A 94 7.94 7.02 0.32
N LEU A 95 6.63 7.14 0.13
CA LEU A 95 5.79 6.06 -0.39
C LEU A 95 6.26 5.62 -1.77
N GLU A 96 6.46 6.56 -2.68
CA GLU A 96 6.95 6.28 -4.04
C GLU A 96 8.28 5.55 -4.03
N ALA A 97 9.23 6.03 -3.22
CA ALA A 97 10.57 5.44 -3.13
C ALA A 97 10.54 4.01 -2.57
N LYS A 98 9.65 3.75 -1.59
CA LYS A 98 9.62 2.46 -0.89
C LYS A 98 8.72 1.44 -1.56
N ALA A 99 7.69 1.87 -2.27
CA ALA A 99 6.70 0.98 -2.87
C ALA A 99 7.33 -0.05 -3.82
N ASP A 100 8.22 0.38 -4.69
CA ASP A 100 8.87 -0.53 -5.65
C ASP A 100 9.67 -1.63 -4.93
N ALA A 101 10.44 -1.27 -3.92
CA ALA A 101 11.24 -2.23 -3.15
C ALA A 101 10.37 -3.20 -2.36
N ASP A 102 9.33 -2.69 -1.69
CA ASP A 102 8.46 -3.51 -0.85
C ASP A 102 7.56 -4.44 -1.70
N LEU A 103 7.07 -3.97 -2.84
CA LEU A 103 6.32 -4.82 -3.77
C LEU A 103 7.22 -5.90 -4.39
N ALA A 104 8.47 -5.58 -4.68
CA ALA A 104 9.44 -6.58 -5.17
C ALA A 104 9.71 -7.65 -4.09
N GLU A 105 9.78 -7.26 -2.82
CA GLU A 105 9.94 -8.20 -1.72
C GLU A 105 8.70 -9.09 -1.58
N LEU A 106 7.49 -8.53 -1.75
CA LEU A 106 6.26 -9.31 -1.78
C LEU A 106 6.29 -10.34 -2.91
N ASP A 107 6.73 -9.96 -4.11
CA ASP A 107 6.89 -10.89 -5.23
C ASP A 107 7.82 -12.05 -4.86
N GLY A 108 8.90 -11.78 -4.14
CA GLY A 108 9.79 -12.81 -3.63
C GLY A 108 9.09 -13.78 -2.69
N VAL A 109 8.23 -13.27 -1.82
CA VAL A 109 7.41 -14.09 -0.92
C VAL A 109 6.41 -14.94 -1.71
N LEU A 110 5.76 -14.38 -2.73
CA LEU A 110 4.80 -15.10 -3.58
C LEU A 110 5.44 -16.31 -4.25
N LYS A 111 6.69 -16.22 -4.65
CA LYS A 111 7.43 -17.32 -5.28
C LYS A 111 7.67 -18.51 -4.35
N THR A 112 7.53 -18.30 -3.03
CA THR A 112 7.67 -19.36 -2.03
C THR A 112 6.34 -20.06 -1.72
N ILE A 113 5.23 -19.61 -2.29
CA ILE A 113 3.89 -20.11 -2.02
C ILE A 113 3.45 -21.03 -3.15
N ASP A 114 3.13 -22.27 -2.78
CA ASP A 114 2.62 -23.25 -3.73
C ASP A 114 1.19 -22.90 -4.16
N ALA A 115 0.95 -23.05 -5.45
CA ALA A 115 -0.36 -22.82 -6.03
C ALA A 115 -1.39 -23.86 -5.57
#